data_f76c21815d3154f1fb53e8dc331f6b65
#
_entry.id   f76c21815d3154f1fb53e8dc331f6b65
#
_cell.length_a   1.000
_cell.length_b   1.000
_cell.length_c   1.000
_cell.angle_alpha   90.00
_cell.angle_beta   90.00
_cell.angle_gamma   90.00
#
_symmetry.space_group_name_H-M   'P 1'
#
loop_
_entity.id
_entity.type
_entity.pdbx_description
1 polymer ?
#
loop_
_entity_poly.entity_id
_entity_poly.type
_entity_poly.pdbx_seq_one_letter_code
_entity_poly.pdbx_strand_id
1 'polypeptide(L)'
;MIQTLHIVPEYNEELIYPAICKSMDALHIAADLRPEMKIVIKPNLVMAKSPDFPATTHPLVVKAVIRWLRKQGIQHIIIAESSGGLYNAEAMRHVYHVCGMDTLGEGAELNMDFSAQTVNCPAGFKN
;
A
#
# COMPACT_ATOMS: atom_id res chain seq x y z
N MET A 1 -3.70 -19.19 -13.16
CA MET A 1 -3.60 -18.12 -12.12
C MET A 1 -2.58 -18.58 -11.10
N ILE A 2 -1.54 -17.79 -10.82
CA ILE A 2 -0.52 -18.08 -9.81
C ILE A 2 -0.91 -17.35 -8.54
N GLN A 3 -0.91 -18.05 -7.41
CA GLN A 3 -1.08 -17.46 -6.08
C GLN A 3 0.12 -17.87 -5.23
N THR A 4 0.58 -16.96 -4.37
CA THR A 4 1.64 -17.23 -3.42
C THR A 4 1.14 -17.00 -2.00
N LEU A 5 1.52 -17.88 -1.09
CA LEU A 5 1.20 -17.77 0.33
C LEU A 5 2.50 -17.99 1.13
N HIS A 6 2.84 -17.01 1.95
CA HIS A 6 3.96 -17.08 2.88
C HIS A 6 3.45 -16.77 4.28
N ILE A 7 3.78 -17.64 5.23
CA ILE A 7 3.44 -17.47 6.64
C ILE A 7 4.71 -17.03 7.37
N VAL A 8 4.64 -15.89 8.05
CA VAL A 8 5.68 -15.41 8.95
C VAL A 8 5.13 -15.37 10.37
N PRO A 9 5.91 -15.79 11.40
CA PRO A 9 5.39 -15.97 12.75
C PRO A 9 5.15 -14.65 13.49
N GLU A 10 5.76 -13.56 13.04
CA GLU A 10 5.69 -12.25 13.69
C GLU A 10 5.95 -11.11 12.69
N TYR A 11 5.59 -9.88 13.06
CA TYR A 11 5.92 -8.69 12.30
C TYR A 11 7.39 -8.29 12.53
N ASN A 12 8.26 -8.87 11.70
CA ASN A 12 9.70 -8.63 11.69
C ASN A 12 10.16 -8.38 10.26
N GLU A 13 10.90 -7.28 10.04
CA GLU A 13 11.33 -6.88 8.68
C GLU A 13 12.21 -7.95 8.03
N GLU A 14 13.07 -8.63 8.81
CA GLU A 14 13.97 -9.67 8.31
C GLU A 14 13.22 -10.93 7.85
N LEU A 15 12.01 -11.17 8.35
CA LEU A 15 11.15 -12.26 7.94
C LEU A 15 10.20 -11.86 6.82
N ILE A 16 9.60 -10.66 6.92
CA ILE A 16 8.60 -10.17 5.96
C ILE A 16 9.24 -9.86 4.60
N TYR A 17 10.40 -9.18 4.60
CA TYR A 17 11.01 -8.73 3.35
C TYR A 17 11.37 -9.88 2.40
N PRO A 18 12.03 -10.98 2.85
CA PRO A 18 12.26 -12.14 1.98
C PRO A 18 10.97 -12.81 1.49
N ALA A 19 9.91 -12.84 2.30
CA ALA A 19 8.62 -13.38 1.90
C ALA A 19 7.98 -12.55 0.79
N ILE A 20 8.02 -11.22 0.88
CA ILE A 20 7.58 -10.31 -0.18
C ILE A 20 8.40 -10.51 -1.45
N CYS A 21 9.74 -10.58 -1.36
CA CYS A 21 10.59 -10.84 -2.52
C CYS A 21 10.16 -12.13 -3.24
N LYS A 22 10.02 -13.22 -2.52
CA LYS A 22 9.59 -14.52 -3.09
C LYS A 22 8.23 -14.43 -3.78
N SER A 23 7.27 -13.71 -3.18
CA SER A 23 5.95 -13.51 -3.79
C SER A 23 6.03 -12.72 -5.09
N MET A 24 6.75 -11.60 -5.09
CA MET A 24 6.90 -10.72 -6.26
C MET A 24 7.64 -11.43 -7.40
N ASP A 25 8.67 -12.22 -7.08
CA ASP A 25 9.45 -13.00 -8.05
C ASP A 25 8.59 -14.12 -8.67
N ALA A 26 7.83 -14.84 -7.85
CA ALA A 26 6.94 -15.92 -8.32
C ALA A 26 5.80 -15.39 -9.22
N LEU A 27 5.37 -14.14 -8.99
CA LEU A 27 4.35 -13.47 -9.79
C LEU A 27 4.94 -12.72 -11.00
N HIS A 28 6.27 -12.72 -11.16
CA HIS A 28 6.99 -12.04 -12.24
C HIS A 28 6.70 -10.53 -12.35
N ILE A 29 6.38 -9.88 -11.23
CA ILE A 29 5.98 -8.46 -11.20
C ILE A 29 7.08 -7.54 -11.77
N ALA A 30 8.35 -7.89 -11.53
CA ALA A 30 9.48 -7.08 -12.02
C ALA A 30 9.52 -6.91 -13.54
N ALA A 31 8.98 -7.87 -14.31
CA ALA A 31 8.95 -7.83 -15.77
C ALA A 31 8.06 -6.70 -16.33
N ASP A 32 7.06 -6.28 -15.57
CA ASP A 32 6.11 -5.24 -15.97
C ASP A 32 6.52 -3.84 -15.47
N LEU A 33 7.53 -3.75 -14.59
CA LEU A 33 7.96 -2.49 -14.00
C LEU A 33 8.93 -1.73 -14.91
N ARG A 34 8.77 -0.41 -14.95
CA ARG A 34 9.69 0.53 -15.58
C ARG A 34 10.00 1.68 -14.63
N PRO A 35 11.25 2.18 -14.59
CA PRO A 35 11.70 3.20 -13.61
C PRO A 35 10.85 4.48 -13.58
N GLU A 36 10.28 4.86 -14.72
CA GLU A 36 9.45 6.06 -14.87
C GLU A 36 8.01 5.90 -14.36
N MET A 37 7.61 4.69 -13.95
CA MET A 37 6.27 4.45 -13.44
C MET A 37 6.05 5.12 -12.09
N LYS A 38 4.84 5.64 -11.90
CA LYS A 38 4.28 6.01 -10.61
C LYS A 38 3.50 4.82 -10.06
N ILE A 39 3.95 4.28 -8.95
CA ILE A 39 3.30 3.13 -8.30
C ILE A 39 2.47 3.62 -7.12
N VAL A 40 1.22 3.20 -7.07
CA VAL A 40 0.34 3.46 -5.94
C VAL A 40 0.20 2.18 -5.12
N ILE A 41 0.54 2.27 -3.84
CA ILE A 41 0.29 1.21 -2.86
C ILE A 41 -0.98 1.58 -2.12
N LYS A 42 -1.98 0.70 -2.18
CA LYS A 42 -3.22 0.84 -1.43
C LYS A 42 -3.26 -0.16 -0.27
N PRO A 43 -2.76 0.20 0.91
CA PRO A 43 -2.90 -0.64 2.10
C PRO A 43 -4.37 -0.63 2.56
N ASN A 44 -4.81 -1.69 3.19
CA ASN A 44 -6.13 -1.72 3.80
C ASN A 44 -6.09 -1.06 5.18
N LEU A 45 -6.52 0.20 5.27
CA LEU A 45 -6.58 0.99 6.51
C LEU A 45 -8.04 1.30 6.86
N VAL A 46 -8.80 0.28 7.23
CA VAL A 46 -10.26 0.36 7.46
C VAL A 46 -10.65 1.49 8.42
N MET A 47 -9.84 1.71 9.46
CA MET A 47 -10.04 2.74 10.48
C MET A 47 -8.71 3.08 11.15
N ALA A 48 -8.67 4.20 11.88
CA ALA A 48 -7.51 4.60 12.69
C ALA A 48 -7.34 3.65 13.88
N LYS A 49 -6.52 2.61 13.70
CA LYS A 49 -6.15 1.63 14.72
C LYS A 49 -4.65 1.40 14.70
N SER A 50 -4.10 1.04 15.87
CA SER A 50 -2.71 0.66 16.03
C SER A 50 -2.32 -0.44 15.03
N PRO A 51 -1.06 -0.48 14.56
CA PRO A 51 -0.54 -1.56 13.70
C PRO A 51 -0.77 -2.96 14.24
N ASP A 52 -0.82 -3.16 15.55
CA ASP A 52 -1.10 -4.44 16.18
C ASP A 52 -2.57 -4.89 16.07
N PHE A 53 -3.45 -4.02 15.60
CA PHE A 53 -4.85 -4.35 15.41
C PHE A 53 -5.05 -5.07 14.06
N PRO A 54 -5.65 -6.28 14.04
CA PRO A 54 -5.62 -7.16 12.87
C PRO A 54 -6.51 -6.72 11.69
N ALA A 55 -7.17 -5.56 11.78
CA ALA A 55 -8.01 -5.03 10.71
C ALA A 55 -7.27 -4.09 9.73
N THR A 56 -6.03 -3.71 10.03
CA THR A 56 -5.22 -2.80 9.21
C THR A 56 -3.97 -3.50 8.67
N THR A 57 -3.51 -3.08 7.49
CA THR A 57 -2.23 -3.55 6.97
C THR A 57 -1.10 -3.02 7.86
N HIS A 58 -0.27 -3.93 8.36
CA HIS A 58 0.87 -3.56 9.20
C HIS A 58 1.93 -2.77 8.39
N PRO A 59 2.49 -1.65 8.92
CA PRO A 59 3.43 -0.79 8.18
C PRO A 59 4.69 -1.53 7.70
N LEU A 60 5.19 -2.54 8.42
CA LEU A 60 6.34 -3.33 7.97
C LEU A 60 6.08 -4.10 6.67
N VAL A 61 4.84 -4.50 6.40
CA VAL A 61 4.47 -5.13 5.12
C VAL A 61 4.58 -4.10 3.99
N VAL A 62 4.03 -2.90 4.19
CA VAL A 62 4.12 -1.80 3.23
C VAL A 62 5.58 -1.39 3.00
N LYS A 63 6.37 -1.29 4.08
CA LYS A 63 7.81 -0.99 4.01
C LYS A 63 8.57 -2.01 3.17
N ALA A 64 8.27 -3.29 3.35
CA ALA A 64 8.90 -4.36 2.57
C ALA A 64 8.58 -4.25 1.07
N VAL A 65 7.32 -3.91 0.71
CA VAL A 65 6.92 -3.66 -0.68
C VAL A 65 7.65 -2.44 -1.25
N ILE A 66 7.71 -1.32 -0.51
CA ILE A 66 8.44 -0.12 -0.92
C ILE A 66 9.92 -0.46 -1.18
N ARG A 67 10.56 -1.16 -0.25
CA ARG A 67 11.96 -1.58 -0.37
C ARG A 67 12.20 -2.44 -1.61
N TRP A 68 11.28 -3.37 -1.91
CA TRP A 68 11.35 -4.19 -3.10
C TRP A 68 11.21 -3.35 -4.38
N LEU A 69 10.22 -2.45 -4.45
CA LEU A 69 10.02 -1.54 -5.59
C LEU A 69 11.22 -0.62 -5.84
N ARG A 70 11.82 -0.08 -4.77
CA ARG A 70 13.04 0.73 -4.85
C ARG A 70 14.21 -0.05 -5.47
N LYS A 71 14.35 -1.33 -5.15
CA LYS A 71 15.35 -2.21 -5.77
C LYS A 71 15.10 -2.45 -7.26
N GLN A 72 13.84 -2.36 -7.72
CA GLN A 72 13.51 -2.41 -9.15
C GLN A 72 13.71 -1.06 -9.85
N GLY A 73 14.21 -0.03 -9.16
CA GLY A 73 14.48 1.29 -9.73
C GLY A 73 13.29 2.26 -9.70
N ILE A 74 12.17 1.88 -9.09
CA ILE A 74 10.99 2.75 -8.98
C ILE A 74 11.28 3.94 -8.06
N GLN A 75 11.09 5.16 -8.56
CA GLN A 75 11.35 6.39 -7.80
C GLN A 75 10.07 7.05 -7.27
N HIS A 76 8.93 6.86 -7.94
CA HIS A 76 7.67 7.49 -7.57
C HIS A 76 6.71 6.47 -6.97
N ILE A 77 6.68 6.42 -5.63
CA ILE A 77 5.80 5.52 -4.88
C ILE A 77 4.88 6.35 -3.99
N ILE A 78 3.59 6.13 -4.09
CA ILE A 78 2.56 6.82 -3.31
C ILE A 78 1.78 5.79 -2.51
N ILE A 79 1.54 6.10 -1.24
CA ILE A 79 0.60 5.36 -0.39
C ILE A 79 -0.73 6.11 -0.43
N ALA A 80 -1.78 5.47 -0.92
CA ALA A 80 -3.10 6.06 -1.03
C ALA A 80 -4.18 5.10 -0.53
N GLU A 81 -5.04 5.58 0.37
CA GLU A 81 -6.17 4.84 0.90
C GLU A 81 -7.36 5.78 1.14
N SER A 82 -8.55 5.22 1.06
CA SER A 82 -9.78 5.84 1.56
C SER A 82 -10.28 4.97 2.71
N SER A 83 -10.13 5.45 3.95
CA SER A 83 -10.69 4.75 5.12
C SER A 83 -12.23 4.77 5.09
N GLY A 84 -12.87 3.93 5.92
CA GLY A 84 -14.33 3.89 6.04
C GLY A 84 -14.97 5.13 6.68
N GLY A 85 -14.20 6.17 6.98
CA GLY A 85 -14.65 7.43 7.56
C GLY A 85 -14.65 8.60 6.58
N LEU A 86 -14.45 9.82 7.12
CA LEU A 86 -14.35 11.03 6.31
C LEU A 86 -13.11 10.99 5.41
N TYR A 87 -13.32 11.29 4.12
CA TYR A 87 -12.24 11.37 3.14
C TYR A 87 -11.81 12.82 2.93
N ASN A 88 -11.00 13.32 3.86
CA ASN A 88 -10.39 14.65 3.81
C ASN A 88 -8.99 14.63 4.42
N ALA A 89 -8.25 15.73 4.27
CA ALA A 89 -6.86 15.83 4.69
C ALA A 89 -6.64 15.58 6.19
N GLU A 90 -7.53 16.09 7.03
CA GLU A 90 -7.41 15.96 8.49
C GLU A 90 -7.64 14.51 8.94
N ALA A 91 -8.75 13.91 8.49
CA ALA A 91 -9.11 12.55 8.84
C ALA A 91 -8.07 11.55 8.32
N MET A 92 -7.63 11.69 7.06
CA MET A 92 -6.65 10.78 6.49
C MET A 92 -5.26 10.93 7.10
N ARG A 93 -4.85 12.15 7.47
CA ARG A 93 -3.60 12.36 8.22
C ARG A 93 -3.62 11.63 9.56
N HIS A 94 -4.77 11.69 10.26
CA HIS A 94 -4.96 10.95 11.50
C HIS A 94 -4.90 9.43 11.29
N VAL A 95 -5.57 8.90 10.26
CA VAL A 95 -5.53 7.47 9.91
C VAL A 95 -4.11 7.03 9.61
N TYR A 96 -3.37 7.73 8.75
CA TYR A 96 -1.99 7.39 8.41
C TYR A 96 -1.09 7.40 9.65
N HIS A 97 -1.24 8.39 10.53
CA HIS A 97 -0.46 8.48 11.76
C HIS A 97 -0.75 7.30 12.70
N VAL A 98 -2.02 7.06 13.03
CA VAL A 98 -2.39 5.99 13.97
C VAL A 98 -2.05 4.59 13.44
N CYS A 99 -2.14 4.38 12.11
CA CYS A 99 -1.76 3.11 11.48
C CYS A 99 -0.25 3.00 11.21
N GLY A 100 0.56 4.01 11.57
CA GLY A 100 2.02 3.99 11.44
C GLY A 100 2.54 4.16 10.01
N MET A 101 1.71 4.65 9.07
CA MET A 101 2.14 4.83 7.67
C MET A 101 3.09 6.01 7.49
N ASP A 102 3.03 7.01 8.38
CA ASP A 102 3.95 8.15 8.42
C ASP A 102 5.36 7.79 8.92
N THR A 103 5.55 6.59 9.46
CA THR A 103 6.85 6.09 9.92
C THR A 103 7.67 5.38 8.84
N LEU A 104 7.14 5.25 7.62
CA LEU A 104 7.75 4.46 6.53
C LEU A 104 9.00 5.12 5.91
N GLY A 105 9.29 6.37 6.32
CA GLY A 105 10.50 7.10 5.90
C GLY A 105 10.42 7.63 4.46
N GLU A 106 11.60 7.97 3.90
CA GLU A 106 11.73 8.64 2.59
C GLU A 106 11.41 7.74 1.39
N GLY A 107 10.92 6.52 1.62
CA GLY A 107 10.69 5.53 0.56
C GLY A 107 9.43 5.75 -0.29
N ALA A 108 8.42 6.45 0.23
CA ALA A 108 7.15 6.70 -0.45
C ALA A 108 6.48 7.96 0.11
N GLU A 109 5.60 8.57 -0.71
CA GLU A 109 4.80 9.73 -0.33
C GLU A 109 3.42 9.29 0.14
N LEU A 110 2.89 9.92 1.18
CA LEU A 110 1.47 9.76 1.55
C LEU A 110 0.61 10.62 0.62
N ASN A 111 -0.44 10.04 0.05
CA ASN A 111 -1.40 10.81 -0.72
C ASN A 111 -2.14 11.80 0.17
N MET A 112 -2.00 13.07 -0.16
CA MET A 112 -2.70 14.19 0.50
C MET A 112 -3.59 14.97 -0.47
N ASP A 113 -3.78 14.47 -1.70
CA ASP A 113 -4.76 14.98 -2.65
C ASP A 113 -6.06 14.16 -2.50
N PHE A 114 -7.09 14.81 -2.02
CA PHE A 114 -8.43 14.24 -1.78
C PHE A 114 -9.46 14.76 -2.78
N SER A 115 -9.02 15.35 -3.89
CA SER A 115 -9.88 15.72 -4.99
C SER A 115 -10.54 14.47 -5.61
N ALA A 116 -11.80 14.59 -5.96
CA ALA A 116 -12.55 13.54 -6.62
C ALA A 116 -13.04 14.03 -7.99
N GLN A 117 -12.92 13.18 -8.99
CA GLN A 117 -13.53 13.40 -10.29
C GLN A 117 -14.73 12.47 -10.46
N THR A 118 -15.85 13.04 -10.84
CA THR A 118 -17.04 12.26 -11.16
C THR A 118 -17.01 11.89 -12.63
N VAL A 119 -17.04 10.60 -12.92
CA VAL A 119 -17.17 10.08 -14.29
C VAL A 119 -18.59 9.58 -14.47
N ASN A 120 -19.31 10.14 -15.45
CA ASN A 120 -20.62 9.63 -15.83
C ASN A 120 -20.44 8.30 -16.57
N CYS A 121 -20.90 7.19 -15.97
CA CYS A 121 -21.00 5.93 -16.69
C CYS A 121 -22.17 6.02 -17.68
N PRO A 122 -21.98 5.66 -18.97
CA PRO A 122 -23.10 5.54 -19.90
C PRO A 122 -24.15 4.57 -19.35
N ALA A 123 -25.43 4.91 -19.50
CA ALA A 123 -26.51 4.08 -19.01
C ALA A 123 -26.41 2.65 -19.55
N GLY A 124 -26.21 1.69 -18.70
CA GLY A 124 -26.01 0.27 -19.06
C GLY A 124 -25.65 -0.65 -17.89
N PHE A 125 -25.20 -0.13 -16.75
CA PHE A 125 -25.11 -0.93 -15.54
C PHE A 125 -26.49 -1.04 -14.90
N LYS A 126 -27.18 -2.14 -15.18
CA LYS A 126 -28.33 -2.56 -14.35
C LYS A 126 -27.75 -3.23 -13.12
N ASN A 127 -28.10 -2.74 -11.94
CA ASN A 127 -27.90 -3.41 -10.66
C ASN A 127 -28.53 -4.79 -10.64
#